data_df1c954d2d0583e6bbafb5a95ac58e99
#
_entry.id   df1c954d2d0583e6bbafb5a95ac58e99
#
_cell.length_a   1.000
_cell.length_b   1.000
_cell.length_c   1.000
_cell.angle_alpha   90.00
_cell.angle_beta   90.00
_cell.angle_gamma   90.00
#
_symmetry.space_group_name_H-M   'P 1'
#
loop_
_entity.id
_entity.type
_entity.pdbx_description
1 polymer ?
#
loop_
_entity_poly.entity_id
_entity_poly.type
_entity_poly.pdbx_seq_one_letter_code
_entity_poly.pdbx_strand_id
1 'polypeptide(L)'
;SRQHIKEMIAQIEQSKKMASGQPFIDFEGEDVNGNKVRLSDYVGKGKYVIVDYSASWCGPCKAEMPNLANIYNTYKGDRFDMVTVMVWDRLEASKKMLKEFDVQWKSIVNVGMKPMELYGFNGIPRIMLIDPNGIILHNDLRGPLIREQLEKAFSK
;
A
#
# COMPACT_ATOMS: atom_id res chain seq x y z
N SER A 1 -19.71 27.87 -0.97
CA SER A 1 -20.48 27.76 -2.22
C SER A 1 -20.98 26.33 -2.42
N ARG A 2 -21.95 26.20 -3.30
CA ARG A 2 -22.47 24.88 -3.68
C ARG A 2 -21.38 23.96 -4.22
N GLN A 3 -20.52 24.51 -5.05
CA GLN A 3 -19.42 23.76 -5.66
C GLN A 3 -18.45 23.26 -4.59
N HIS A 4 -18.11 24.10 -3.63
CA HIS A 4 -17.22 23.74 -2.53
C HIS A 4 -17.83 22.61 -1.67
N ILE A 5 -19.14 22.70 -1.37
CA ILE A 5 -19.85 21.66 -0.61
C ILE A 5 -19.87 20.34 -1.38
N LYS A 6 -20.12 20.38 -2.69
CA LYS A 6 -20.08 19.18 -3.54
C LYS A 6 -18.72 18.53 -3.55
N GLU A 7 -17.66 19.32 -3.62
CA GLU A 7 -16.28 18.83 -3.60
C GLU A 7 -15.95 18.20 -2.25
N MET A 8 -16.39 18.80 -1.14
CA MET A 8 -16.21 18.25 0.20
C MET A 8 -16.91 16.90 0.35
N ILE A 9 -18.16 16.80 -0.10
CA ILE A 9 -18.95 15.57 -0.06
C ILE A 9 -18.26 14.48 -0.88
N ALA A 10 -17.80 14.83 -2.08
CA ALA A 10 -17.10 13.87 -2.96
C ALA A 10 -15.82 13.34 -2.29
N GLN A 11 -15.05 14.21 -1.61
CA GLN A 11 -13.85 13.80 -0.89
C GLN A 11 -14.19 12.87 0.29
N ILE A 12 -15.24 13.18 1.03
CA ILE A 12 -15.70 12.34 2.16
C ILE A 12 -16.13 10.96 1.65
N GLU A 13 -16.92 10.91 0.58
CA GLU A 13 -17.35 9.65 -0.01
C GLU A 13 -16.18 8.83 -0.54
N GLN A 14 -15.21 9.50 -1.15
CA GLN A 14 -14.02 8.86 -1.68
C GLN A 14 -13.17 8.26 -0.56
N SER A 15 -12.98 9.00 0.55
CA SER A 15 -12.19 8.53 1.68
C SER A 15 -12.81 7.32 2.40
N LYS A 16 -14.12 7.13 2.31
CA LYS A 16 -14.82 5.97 2.87
C LYS A 16 -14.38 4.66 2.23
N LYS A 17 -13.87 4.71 1.00
CA LYS A 17 -13.36 3.52 0.30
C LYS A 17 -12.13 2.92 0.96
N MET A 18 -11.39 3.71 1.75
CA MET A 18 -10.25 3.24 2.52
C MET A 18 -10.60 2.87 3.96
N ALA A 19 -11.85 3.05 4.36
CA ALA A 19 -12.24 2.85 5.76
C ALA A 19 -12.01 1.41 6.20
N SER A 20 -11.71 1.23 7.49
CA SER A 20 -11.61 -0.09 8.10
C SER A 20 -12.92 -0.86 7.89
N GLY A 21 -12.80 -2.14 7.53
CA GLY A 21 -13.95 -2.99 7.23
C GLY A 21 -14.36 -2.99 5.76
N GLN A 22 -13.79 -2.12 4.94
CA GLN A 22 -14.07 -2.09 3.50
C GLN A 22 -13.17 -3.07 2.75
N PRO A 23 -13.67 -3.68 1.66
CA PRO A 23 -12.80 -4.49 0.82
C PRO A 23 -11.76 -3.63 0.11
N PHE A 24 -10.60 -4.20 -0.16
CA PHE A 24 -9.59 -3.50 -0.95
C PHE A 24 -10.09 -3.23 -2.36
N ILE A 25 -9.51 -2.23 -3.01
CA ILE A 25 -9.83 -1.91 -4.42
C ILE A 25 -8.67 -2.41 -5.27
N ASP A 26 -9.00 -3.24 -6.25
CA ASP A 26 -8.01 -3.81 -7.16
C ASP A 26 -7.58 -2.81 -8.23
N PHE A 27 -6.37 -2.97 -8.73
CA PHE A 27 -5.84 -2.20 -9.86
C PHE A 27 -4.72 -2.97 -10.53
N GLU A 28 -4.41 -2.59 -11.76
CA GLU A 28 -3.36 -3.21 -12.56
C GLU A 28 -2.11 -2.34 -12.57
N GLY A 29 -0.95 -2.97 -12.59
CA GLY A 29 0.34 -2.34 -12.79
C GLY A 29 1.31 -3.32 -13.39
N GLU A 30 2.60 -3.12 -13.13
CA GLU A 30 3.66 -3.99 -13.62
C GLU A 30 4.57 -4.38 -12.46
N ASP A 31 5.18 -5.56 -12.56
CA ASP A 31 6.30 -5.89 -11.69
C ASP A 31 7.59 -5.23 -12.25
N VAL A 32 8.71 -5.40 -11.57
CA VAL A 32 9.98 -4.77 -12.00
C VAL A 32 10.52 -5.33 -13.31
N ASN A 33 10.02 -6.45 -13.76
CA ASN A 33 10.41 -7.10 -15.02
C ASN A 33 9.46 -6.75 -16.17
N GLY A 34 8.47 -5.88 -15.94
CA GLY A 34 7.52 -5.46 -16.95
C GLY A 34 6.33 -6.38 -17.15
N ASN A 35 6.17 -7.40 -16.32
CA ASN A 35 5.00 -8.30 -16.39
C ASN A 35 3.79 -7.60 -15.77
N LYS A 36 2.63 -7.75 -16.38
CA LYS A 36 1.39 -7.22 -15.83
C LYS A 36 1.02 -7.97 -14.56
N VAL A 37 0.70 -7.21 -13.50
CA VAL A 37 0.25 -7.74 -12.22
C VAL A 37 -0.91 -6.92 -11.70
N ARG A 38 -1.68 -7.50 -10.80
CA ARG A 38 -2.77 -6.81 -10.11
C ARG A 38 -2.54 -6.90 -8.61
N LEU A 39 -3.08 -5.94 -7.87
CA LEU A 39 -3.03 -6.02 -6.41
C LEU A 39 -3.68 -7.31 -5.91
N SER A 40 -4.75 -7.76 -6.57
CA SER A 40 -5.43 -9.01 -6.24
C SER A 40 -4.58 -10.27 -6.44
N ASP A 41 -3.44 -10.17 -7.12
CA ASP A 41 -2.50 -11.29 -7.19
C ASP A 41 -1.86 -11.58 -5.82
N TYR A 42 -1.84 -10.60 -4.94
CA TYR A 42 -1.15 -10.67 -3.63
C TYR A 42 -2.09 -10.53 -2.44
N VAL A 43 -3.19 -9.79 -2.60
CA VAL A 43 -4.14 -9.47 -1.54
C VAL A 43 -5.40 -10.33 -1.69
N GLY A 44 -5.97 -10.76 -0.57
CA GLY A 44 -7.14 -11.64 -0.59
C GLY A 44 -6.82 -13.09 -0.92
N LYS A 45 -5.59 -13.51 -0.66
CA LYS A 45 -5.08 -14.85 -0.99
C LYS A 45 -4.75 -15.68 0.26
N GLY A 46 -5.38 -15.36 1.37
CA GLY A 46 -5.22 -16.13 2.60
C GLY A 46 -4.11 -15.67 3.52
N LYS A 47 -3.48 -14.54 3.20
CA LYS A 47 -2.42 -13.94 4.04
C LYS A 47 -2.81 -12.53 4.47
N TYR A 48 -2.33 -12.12 5.63
CA TYR A 48 -2.29 -10.69 5.98
C TYR A 48 -1.26 -10.02 5.07
N VAL A 49 -1.60 -8.87 4.53
CA VAL A 49 -0.71 -8.13 3.64
C VAL A 49 -0.59 -6.68 4.11
N ILE A 50 0.64 -6.21 4.20
CA ILE A 50 0.90 -4.78 4.31
C ILE A 50 1.10 -4.25 2.89
N VAL A 51 0.30 -3.26 2.51
CA VAL A 51 0.41 -2.56 1.22
C VAL A 51 0.95 -1.17 1.50
N ASP A 52 2.15 -0.90 0.99
CA ASP A 52 2.88 0.34 1.16
C ASP A 52 2.83 1.15 -0.13
N TYR A 53 2.08 2.27 -0.14
CA TYR A 53 2.06 3.20 -1.26
C TYR A 53 3.19 4.21 -1.08
N SER A 54 4.11 4.27 -2.03
CA SER A 54 5.38 4.97 -1.93
C SER A 54 5.74 5.67 -3.24
N ALA A 55 6.83 6.44 -3.25
CA ALA A 55 7.40 7.03 -4.45
C ALA A 55 8.88 7.32 -4.25
N SER A 56 9.64 7.37 -5.34
CA SER A 56 11.08 7.62 -5.29
C SER A 56 11.44 9.03 -4.82
N TRP A 57 10.54 9.99 -5.01
CA TRP A 57 10.74 11.40 -4.61
C TRP A 57 10.27 11.69 -3.19
N CYS A 58 9.77 10.70 -2.47
CA CYS A 58 9.15 10.87 -1.16
C CYS A 58 10.15 10.52 -0.04
N GLY A 59 10.65 11.54 0.66
CA GLY A 59 11.57 11.37 1.78
C GLY A 59 11.02 10.49 2.90
N PRO A 60 9.84 10.78 3.44
CA PRO A 60 9.23 9.95 4.47
C PRO A 60 8.98 8.49 4.06
N CYS A 61 8.69 8.26 2.77
CA CYS A 61 8.56 6.90 2.23
C CYS A 61 9.87 6.14 2.33
N LYS A 62 10.98 6.79 1.95
CA LYS A 62 12.32 6.20 2.06
C LYS A 62 12.70 5.93 3.51
N ALA A 63 12.34 6.83 4.41
CA ALA A 63 12.64 6.69 5.83
C ALA A 63 11.94 5.48 6.46
N GLU A 64 10.78 5.07 5.93
CA GLU A 64 10.02 3.90 6.40
C GLU A 64 10.61 2.56 5.91
N MET A 65 11.41 2.56 4.84
CA MET A 65 11.89 1.32 4.22
C MET A 65 12.66 0.39 5.18
N PRO A 66 13.56 0.87 6.04
CA PRO A 66 14.22 -0.04 7.00
C PRO A 66 13.25 -0.72 7.95
N ASN A 67 12.22 -0.01 8.41
CA ASN A 67 11.20 -0.57 9.29
C ASN A 67 10.38 -1.64 8.56
N LEU A 68 9.98 -1.37 7.31
CA LEU A 68 9.25 -2.33 6.48
C LEU A 68 10.08 -3.57 6.21
N ALA A 69 11.36 -3.41 5.90
CA ALA A 69 12.27 -4.54 5.69
C ALA A 69 12.38 -5.43 6.93
N ASN A 70 12.49 -4.82 8.10
CA ASN A 70 12.54 -5.54 9.37
C ASN A 70 11.26 -6.33 9.62
N ILE A 71 10.09 -5.71 9.39
CA ILE A 71 8.79 -6.37 9.53
C ILE A 71 8.68 -7.54 8.55
N TYR A 72 9.03 -7.32 7.28
CA TYR A 72 8.96 -8.38 6.27
C TYR A 72 9.85 -9.56 6.64
N ASN A 73 11.09 -9.31 7.02
CA ASN A 73 12.02 -10.37 7.37
C ASN A 73 11.59 -11.16 8.62
N THR A 74 10.90 -10.50 9.54
CA THR A 74 10.41 -11.13 10.77
C THR A 74 9.19 -12.02 10.52
N TYR A 75 8.25 -11.56 9.67
CA TYR A 75 6.92 -12.19 9.57
C TYR A 75 6.63 -12.89 8.25
N LYS A 76 7.48 -12.75 7.23
CA LYS A 76 7.26 -13.40 5.93
C LYS A 76 7.04 -14.90 6.08
N GLY A 77 6.12 -15.44 5.28
CA GLY A 77 5.82 -16.87 5.32
C GLY A 77 4.37 -17.13 4.93
N ASP A 78 3.79 -18.15 5.54
CA ASP A 78 2.45 -18.63 5.17
C ASP A 78 1.32 -17.70 5.57
N ARG A 79 1.54 -16.83 6.55
CA ARG A 79 0.50 -15.94 7.09
C ARG A 79 0.64 -14.49 6.67
N PHE A 80 1.79 -14.10 6.12
CA PHE A 80 2.10 -12.69 5.86
C PHE A 80 2.84 -12.47 4.55
N ASP A 81 2.48 -11.41 3.86
CA ASP A 81 3.22 -10.88 2.71
C ASP A 81 3.19 -9.34 2.75
N MET A 82 3.99 -8.74 1.89
CA MET A 82 4.10 -7.29 1.77
C MET A 82 4.17 -6.91 0.30
N VAL A 83 3.57 -5.77 -0.04
CA VAL A 83 3.60 -5.22 -1.40
C VAL A 83 3.88 -3.72 -1.31
N THR A 84 4.90 -3.25 -2.00
CA THR A 84 5.12 -1.81 -2.19
C THR A 84 4.60 -1.40 -3.57
N VAL A 85 3.73 -0.40 -3.59
CA VAL A 85 3.15 0.16 -4.80
C VAL A 85 3.74 1.55 -5.01
N MET A 86 4.48 1.72 -6.11
CA MET A 86 5.08 3.01 -6.44
C MET A 86 4.07 3.84 -7.21
N VAL A 87 3.57 4.91 -6.58
CA VAL A 87 2.54 5.78 -7.15
C VAL A 87 3.11 7.13 -7.54
N TRP A 88 2.49 7.79 -8.53
CA TRP A 88 2.85 9.14 -8.96
C TRP A 88 4.36 9.27 -9.17
N ASP A 89 4.94 8.32 -9.90
CA ASP A 89 6.38 8.19 -10.04
C ASP A 89 6.76 7.77 -11.45
N ARG A 90 8.01 8.01 -11.79
CA ARG A 90 8.58 7.56 -13.06
C ARG A 90 9.05 6.12 -12.90
N LEU A 91 8.85 5.31 -13.93
CA LEU A 91 9.17 3.88 -13.91
C LEU A 91 10.63 3.62 -13.52
N GLU A 92 11.58 4.29 -14.17
CA GLU A 92 12.98 4.05 -13.90
C GLU A 92 13.42 4.51 -12.50
N ALA A 93 12.85 5.62 -12.02
CA ALA A 93 13.10 6.11 -10.67
C ALA A 93 12.53 5.16 -9.61
N SER A 94 11.35 4.60 -9.86
CA SER A 94 10.74 3.58 -9.00
C SER A 94 11.63 2.35 -8.88
N LYS A 95 12.08 1.82 -10.01
CA LYS A 95 12.95 0.64 -10.05
C LYS A 95 14.28 0.89 -9.34
N LYS A 96 14.84 2.08 -9.52
CA LYS A 96 16.09 2.48 -8.85
C LYS A 96 15.93 2.48 -7.33
N MET A 97 14.86 3.06 -6.83
CA MET A 97 14.58 3.10 -5.38
C MET A 97 14.41 1.69 -4.79
N LEU A 98 13.64 0.84 -5.46
CA LEU A 98 13.43 -0.53 -5.01
C LEU A 98 14.75 -1.31 -4.93
N LYS A 99 15.66 -1.05 -5.85
CA LYS A 99 17.00 -1.65 -5.85
C LYS A 99 17.89 -1.05 -4.75
N GLU A 100 17.89 0.26 -4.58
CA GLU A 100 18.69 0.95 -3.57
C GLU A 100 18.36 0.48 -2.15
N PHE A 101 17.08 0.25 -1.87
CA PHE A 101 16.64 -0.24 -0.57
C PHE A 101 16.57 -1.75 -0.46
N ASP A 102 17.06 -2.46 -1.47
CA ASP A 102 17.11 -3.93 -1.50
C ASP A 102 15.75 -4.56 -1.14
N VAL A 103 14.71 -4.09 -1.78
CA VAL A 103 13.34 -4.54 -1.52
C VAL A 103 13.20 -6.00 -1.92
N GLN A 104 12.95 -6.88 -0.94
CA GLN A 104 12.86 -8.33 -1.13
C GLN A 104 11.43 -8.85 -1.28
N TRP A 105 10.44 -7.98 -1.08
CA TRP A 105 9.02 -8.33 -1.19
C TRP A 105 8.45 -7.88 -2.53
N LYS A 106 7.16 -8.17 -2.73
CA LYS A 106 6.46 -7.83 -3.98
C LYS A 106 6.42 -6.32 -4.18
N SER A 107 6.48 -5.90 -5.43
CA SER A 107 6.33 -4.50 -5.80
C SER A 107 5.48 -4.37 -7.06
N ILE A 108 4.74 -3.26 -7.13
CA ILE A 108 3.94 -2.90 -8.31
C ILE A 108 4.38 -1.49 -8.71
N VAL A 109 4.76 -1.35 -9.97
CA VAL A 109 5.25 -0.08 -10.53
C VAL A 109 4.39 0.32 -11.73
N ASN A 110 4.64 1.53 -12.23
CA ASN A 110 4.00 2.05 -13.44
C ASN A 110 2.48 2.12 -13.35
N VAL A 111 1.96 2.56 -12.21
CA VAL A 111 0.52 2.72 -11.98
C VAL A 111 0.05 4.17 -12.09
N GLY A 112 0.97 5.12 -12.26
CA GLY A 112 0.63 6.55 -12.25
C GLY A 112 -0.03 6.93 -10.92
N MET A 113 -1.12 7.68 -11.01
CA MET A 113 -1.91 8.09 -9.84
C MET A 113 -3.16 7.21 -9.63
N LYS A 114 -3.30 6.13 -10.38
CA LYS A 114 -4.53 5.33 -10.38
C LYS A 114 -4.93 4.83 -8.99
N PRO A 115 -4.04 4.23 -8.19
CA PRO A 115 -4.43 3.81 -6.83
C PRO A 115 -4.87 4.96 -5.95
N MET A 116 -4.21 6.13 -6.07
CA MET A 116 -4.56 7.31 -5.30
C MET A 116 -5.96 7.80 -5.64
N GLU A 117 -6.31 7.80 -6.92
CA GLU A 117 -7.63 8.19 -7.40
C GLU A 117 -8.72 7.21 -6.94
N LEU A 118 -8.44 5.90 -7.04
CA LEU A 118 -9.40 4.87 -6.67
C LEU A 118 -9.73 4.90 -5.18
N TYR A 119 -8.73 5.08 -4.33
CA TYR A 119 -8.91 5.12 -2.86
C TYR A 119 -9.24 6.52 -2.34
N GLY A 120 -8.94 7.57 -3.10
CA GLY A 120 -9.20 8.94 -2.71
C GLY A 120 -8.20 9.51 -1.72
N PHE A 121 -6.93 9.08 -1.77
CA PHE A 121 -5.88 9.70 -0.96
C PHE A 121 -4.91 10.49 -1.84
N ASN A 122 -4.25 11.48 -1.26
CA ASN A 122 -3.30 12.34 -1.97
C ASN A 122 -1.95 12.48 -1.26
N GLY A 123 -1.78 11.84 -0.11
CA GLY A 123 -0.53 11.89 0.66
C GLY A 123 0.10 10.52 0.80
N ILE A 124 1.42 10.46 0.70
CA ILE A 124 2.22 9.26 0.90
C ILE A 124 3.36 9.53 1.89
N PRO A 125 3.88 8.49 2.58
CA PRO A 125 3.48 7.10 2.45
C PRO A 125 2.06 6.86 2.94
N ARG A 126 1.39 5.89 2.34
CA ARG A 126 0.10 5.38 2.81
C ARG A 126 0.28 3.88 3.01
N ILE A 127 0.19 3.42 4.24
CA ILE A 127 0.48 2.03 4.58
C ILE A 127 -0.78 1.39 5.15
N MET A 128 -1.27 0.37 4.47
CA MET A 128 -2.49 -0.34 4.83
C MET A 128 -2.17 -1.72 5.34
N LEU A 129 -2.96 -2.19 6.31
CA LEU A 129 -2.97 -3.59 6.73
C LEU A 129 -4.28 -4.21 6.24
N ILE A 130 -4.18 -5.29 5.47
CA ILE A 130 -5.32 -5.97 4.85
C ILE A 130 -5.33 -7.41 5.33
N ASP A 131 -6.52 -7.93 5.68
CA ASP A 131 -6.68 -9.28 6.22
C ASP A 131 -6.64 -10.34 5.10
N PRO A 132 -6.62 -11.65 5.46
CA PRO A 132 -6.56 -12.72 4.47
C PRO A 132 -7.73 -12.77 3.47
N ASN A 133 -8.85 -12.14 3.79
CA ASN A 133 -10.02 -12.08 2.92
C ASN A 133 -10.04 -10.82 2.05
N GLY A 134 -9.05 -9.94 2.18
CA GLY A 134 -8.98 -8.71 1.41
C GLY A 134 -9.71 -7.53 2.05
N ILE A 135 -9.98 -7.61 3.34
CA ILE A 135 -10.65 -6.53 4.08
C ILE A 135 -9.61 -5.62 4.72
N ILE A 136 -9.75 -4.31 4.53
CA ILE A 136 -8.84 -3.30 5.09
C ILE A 136 -9.07 -3.23 6.61
N LEU A 137 -8.05 -3.55 7.38
CA LEU A 137 -8.08 -3.42 8.84
C LEU A 137 -7.62 -2.03 9.28
N HIS A 138 -6.58 -1.50 8.63
CA HIS A 138 -6.05 -0.16 8.89
C HIS A 138 -5.64 0.47 7.57
N ASN A 139 -5.93 1.76 7.41
CA ASN A 139 -5.70 2.45 6.14
C ASN A 139 -4.53 3.44 6.16
N ASP A 140 -3.92 3.70 7.32
CA ASP A 140 -2.84 4.69 7.42
C ASP A 140 -1.98 4.41 8.66
N LEU A 141 -1.07 3.45 8.55
CA LEU A 141 -0.15 3.10 9.61
C LEU A 141 1.23 3.71 9.36
N ARG A 142 1.94 4.04 10.44
CA ARG A 142 3.28 4.61 10.41
C ARG A 142 4.12 4.10 11.56
N GLY A 143 5.42 3.92 11.30
CA GLY A 143 6.41 3.63 12.33
C GLY A 143 6.07 2.41 13.18
N PRO A 144 6.17 2.50 14.51
CA PRO A 144 5.93 1.36 15.41
C PRO A 144 4.51 0.79 15.33
N LEU A 145 3.54 1.59 14.89
CA LEU A 145 2.14 1.16 14.80
C LEU A 145 1.96 0.05 13.76
N ILE A 146 2.81 -0.02 12.73
CA ILE A 146 2.72 -1.04 11.70
C ILE A 146 2.87 -2.44 12.32
N ARG A 147 3.97 -2.66 13.04
CA ARG A 147 4.23 -3.93 13.72
C ARG A 147 3.20 -4.21 14.79
N GLU A 148 2.86 -3.21 15.59
CA GLU A 148 1.89 -3.34 16.68
C GLU A 148 0.53 -3.84 16.16
N GLN A 149 0.01 -3.26 15.11
CA GLN A 149 -1.29 -3.65 14.57
C GLN A 149 -1.22 -5.00 13.86
N LEU A 150 -0.11 -5.31 13.20
CA LEU A 150 0.09 -6.62 12.60
C LEU A 150 0.08 -7.72 13.67
N GLU A 151 0.79 -7.54 14.76
CA GLU A 151 0.83 -8.50 15.86
C GLU A 151 -0.53 -8.68 16.52
N LYS A 152 -1.28 -7.60 16.70
CA LYS A 152 -2.67 -7.68 17.19
C LYS A 152 -3.56 -8.50 16.26
N ALA A 153 -3.41 -8.32 14.95
CA ALA A 153 -4.18 -9.10 13.97
C ALA A 153 -3.84 -10.59 14.07
N PHE A 154 -2.56 -10.93 14.23
CA PHE A 154 -2.11 -12.32 14.36
C PHE A 154 -2.61 -13.01 15.62
N SER A 155 -2.90 -12.26 16.67
CA SER A 155 -3.34 -12.81 17.95
C SER A 155 -4.84 -13.11 18.03
N LYS A 156 -5.59 -12.78 16.99
CA LYS A 156 -7.04 -13.04 16.93
C LYS A 156 -7.38 -14.36 16.29
#